data_e7fede574915fcc1d7959610c0541282
#
_entry.id   e7fede574915fcc1d7959610c0541282
#
_cell.length_a   1.000
_cell.length_b   1.000
_cell.length_c   1.000
_cell.angle_alpha   90.00
_cell.angle_beta   90.00
_cell.angle_gamma   90.00
#
_symmetry.space_group_name_H-M   'P 1'
#
loop_
_entity.id
_entity.type
_entity.pdbx_description
1 polymer ?
#
loop_
_entity_poly.entity_id
_entity_poly.type
_entity_poly.pdbx_seq_one_letter_code
_entity_poly.pdbx_strand_id
1 'polypeptide(L)'
;YDLHFKMLNAKNFKVPQDRKRVFFIGFRKDLKIDFKFPEGFKEEIPLSKAIGDLTEKVLSAKNGKNANNGHCPIPNHEYMDGGYSSIFMSRNRVRSWDETSFTIQAGARHAPLHPQAPKMKFIEQNKREFVQGKEHLYRRLSVRECARIQTFPDDFIFHYDNISAGYKMIGNAVPVRLAYYLAKEIKDSLSGSFLFQDIESKQLEKTV
;
A
#
# COMPACT_ATOMS: atom_id res chain seq x y z
N TYR A 1 23.28 -8.97 16.40
CA TYR A 1 21.98 -9.34 15.84
C TYR A 1 22.18 -10.42 14.81
N ASP A 2 21.24 -11.37 14.75
CA ASP A 2 21.06 -12.29 13.62
C ASP A 2 20.11 -11.61 12.65
N LEU A 3 20.57 -11.34 11.44
CA LEU A 3 19.88 -10.54 10.45
C LEU A 3 19.27 -11.43 9.36
N HIS A 4 17.96 -11.28 9.17
CA HIS A 4 17.21 -11.92 8.10
C HIS A 4 16.72 -10.85 7.12
N PHE A 5 16.79 -11.11 5.81
CA PHE A 5 16.24 -10.20 4.81
C PHE A 5 15.56 -10.96 3.68
N LYS A 6 14.48 -10.39 3.18
CA LYS A 6 13.71 -10.96 2.04
C LYS A 6 12.98 -9.86 1.30
N MET A 7 12.94 -9.99 -0.02
CA MET A 7 12.04 -9.18 -0.84
C MET A 7 10.65 -9.78 -0.82
N LEU A 8 9.66 -9.02 -0.36
CA LEU A 8 8.25 -9.41 -0.36
C LEU A 8 7.46 -8.51 -1.32
N ASN A 9 6.41 -9.09 -1.94
CA ASN A 9 5.46 -8.34 -2.73
C ASN A 9 4.13 -8.27 -1.97
N ALA A 10 3.62 -7.07 -1.72
CA ALA A 10 2.41 -6.83 -0.94
C ALA A 10 1.18 -7.57 -1.51
N LYS A 11 1.07 -7.73 -2.84
CA LYS A 11 -0.03 -8.46 -3.47
C LYS A 11 -0.16 -9.91 -3.00
N ASN A 12 0.95 -10.53 -2.59
CA ASN A 12 0.95 -11.89 -2.06
C ASN A 12 0.47 -11.97 -0.60
N PHE A 13 0.13 -10.84 0.01
CA PHE A 13 -0.34 -10.73 1.40
C PHE A 13 -1.73 -10.07 1.48
N LYS A 14 -2.58 -10.38 0.50
CA LYS A 14 -3.97 -9.87 0.40
C LYS A 14 -4.06 -8.34 0.36
N VAL A 15 -3.02 -7.69 -0.18
CA VAL A 15 -2.98 -6.25 -0.44
C VAL A 15 -3.23 -6.04 -1.93
N PRO A 16 -4.24 -5.25 -2.35
CA PRO A 16 -4.57 -5.03 -3.76
C PRO A 16 -3.57 -4.09 -4.46
N GLN A 17 -2.26 -4.35 -4.27
CA GLN A 17 -1.18 -3.51 -4.80
C GLN A 17 0.06 -4.34 -5.14
N ASP A 18 0.57 -4.18 -6.35
CA ASP A 18 1.87 -4.69 -6.75
C ASP A 18 2.96 -3.76 -6.19
N ARG A 19 3.51 -4.14 -5.01
CA ARG A 19 4.51 -3.37 -4.26
C ARG A 19 5.57 -4.29 -3.69
N LYS A 20 6.73 -4.30 -4.32
CA LYS A 20 7.92 -5.05 -3.84
C LYS A 20 8.74 -4.18 -2.89
N ARG A 21 9.11 -4.73 -1.74
CA ARG A 21 10.01 -4.10 -0.75
C ARG A 21 10.90 -5.15 -0.13
N VAL A 22 12.13 -4.76 0.17
CA VAL A 22 13.04 -5.57 0.98
C VAL A 22 12.77 -5.27 2.45
N PHE A 23 12.61 -6.32 3.24
CA PHE A 23 12.47 -6.24 4.69
C PHE A 23 13.72 -6.79 5.35
N PHE A 24 14.20 -6.10 6.37
CA PHE A 24 15.29 -6.51 7.22
C PHE A 24 14.74 -6.68 8.64
N ILE A 25 14.92 -7.87 9.21
CA ILE A 25 14.48 -8.22 10.55
C ILE A 25 15.68 -8.75 11.30
N GLY A 26 15.99 -8.15 12.45
CA GLY A 26 17.14 -8.53 13.26
C GLY A 26 16.75 -8.89 14.68
N PHE A 27 17.13 -10.08 15.13
CA PHE A 27 16.97 -10.52 16.51
C PHE A 27 18.29 -10.44 17.27
N ARG A 28 18.26 -10.18 18.56
CA ARG A 28 19.45 -10.27 19.42
C ARG A 28 19.96 -11.71 19.40
N LYS A 29 21.27 -11.88 19.28
CA LYS A 29 21.90 -13.21 19.17
C LYS A 29 21.65 -14.13 20.37
N ASP A 30 21.52 -13.54 21.57
CA ASP A 30 21.24 -14.28 22.80
C ASP A 30 19.86 -14.95 22.81
N LEU A 31 18.92 -14.46 22.00
CA LEU A 31 17.56 -15.04 21.88
C LEU A 31 17.52 -16.32 21.04
N LYS A 32 18.55 -16.63 20.26
CA LYS A 32 18.68 -17.84 19.41
C LYS A 32 17.41 -18.14 18.61
N ILE A 33 16.84 -17.13 17.92
CA ILE A 33 15.58 -17.24 17.20
C ILE A 33 15.80 -17.80 15.79
N ASP A 34 15.13 -18.89 15.45
CA ASP A 34 14.98 -19.37 14.07
C ASP A 34 13.77 -18.67 13.42
N PHE A 35 14.02 -17.56 12.73
CA PHE A 35 12.98 -16.77 12.08
C PHE A 35 12.83 -17.15 10.61
N LYS A 36 11.57 -17.35 10.18
CA LYS A 36 11.21 -17.55 8.79
C LYS A 36 10.22 -16.48 8.35
N PHE A 37 10.48 -15.88 7.18
CA PHE A 37 9.51 -14.94 6.61
C PHE A 37 8.20 -15.63 6.25
N PRO A 38 7.04 -14.94 6.39
CA PRO A 38 5.77 -15.53 6.03
C PRO A 38 5.72 -15.94 4.55
N GLU A 39 4.99 -17.03 4.30
CA GLU A 39 4.64 -17.42 2.95
C GLU A 39 3.48 -16.58 2.42
N GLY A 40 3.56 -16.23 1.15
CA GLY A 40 2.53 -15.45 0.49
C GLY A 40 1.38 -16.32 -0.01
N PHE A 41 0.25 -15.68 -0.26
CA PHE A 41 -0.93 -16.28 -0.89
C PHE A 41 -0.84 -16.16 -2.42
N LYS A 42 -1.42 -17.11 -3.13
CA LYS A 42 -1.52 -17.08 -4.61
C LYS A 42 -2.64 -16.16 -5.08
N GLU A 43 -3.70 -16.02 -4.27
CA GLU A 43 -4.85 -15.19 -4.60
C GLU A 43 -4.50 -13.71 -4.53
N GLU A 44 -4.72 -12.99 -5.63
CA GLU A 44 -4.58 -11.53 -5.69
C GLU A 44 -5.94 -10.86 -5.45
N ILE A 45 -5.93 -9.72 -4.76
CA ILE A 45 -7.14 -8.93 -4.51
C ILE A 45 -7.25 -7.85 -5.59
N PRO A 46 -8.32 -7.84 -6.40
CA PRO A 46 -8.51 -6.85 -7.46
C PRO A 46 -8.95 -5.50 -6.90
N LEU A 47 -8.76 -4.43 -7.69
CA LEU A 47 -9.18 -3.07 -7.33
C LEU A 47 -10.68 -2.96 -7.09
N SER A 48 -11.50 -3.71 -7.79
CA SER A 48 -12.95 -3.75 -7.60
C SER A 48 -13.35 -4.10 -6.16
N LYS A 49 -12.65 -5.05 -5.52
CA LYS A 49 -12.86 -5.41 -4.10
C LYS A 49 -12.36 -4.36 -3.11
N ALA A 50 -11.40 -3.53 -3.50
CA ALA A 50 -10.78 -2.56 -2.60
C ALA A 50 -11.47 -1.20 -2.61
N ILE A 51 -11.85 -0.72 -3.80
CA ILE A 51 -12.35 0.65 -4.02
C ILE A 51 -13.59 0.72 -4.91
N GLY A 52 -14.21 -0.40 -5.27
CA GLY A 52 -15.35 -0.43 -6.19
C GLY A 52 -16.59 0.30 -5.67
N ASP A 53 -16.73 0.44 -4.37
CA ASP A 53 -17.80 1.20 -3.69
C ASP A 53 -17.50 2.71 -3.54
N LEU A 54 -16.26 3.15 -3.85
CA LEU A 54 -15.81 4.55 -3.75
C LEU A 54 -15.87 5.30 -5.09
N THR A 55 -16.84 5.00 -5.94
CA THR A 55 -16.93 5.63 -7.27
C THR A 55 -17.51 7.03 -7.25
N GLU A 56 -18.27 7.37 -6.22
CA GLU A 56 -18.97 8.64 -6.08
C GLU A 56 -18.43 9.48 -4.92
N LYS A 57 -18.87 10.75 -4.85
CA LYS A 57 -18.55 11.70 -3.76
C LYS A 57 -17.07 12.02 -3.58
N VAL A 58 -16.24 11.70 -4.57
CA VAL A 58 -14.84 12.13 -4.58
C VAL A 58 -14.75 13.63 -4.87
N LEU A 59 -13.91 14.34 -4.12
CA LEU A 59 -13.67 15.76 -4.34
C LEU A 59 -12.30 16.02 -4.99
N SER A 60 -12.22 17.03 -5.85
CA SER A 60 -10.95 17.61 -6.21
C SER A 60 -10.37 18.37 -5.02
N ALA A 61 -9.05 18.31 -4.83
CA ALA A 61 -8.37 19.09 -3.82
C ALA A 61 -8.56 20.59 -4.09
N LYS A 62 -8.83 21.37 -3.04
CA LYS A 62 -9.03 22.82 -3.14
C LYS A 62 -7.82 23.48 -3.79
N ASN A 63 -8.06 24.23 -4.86
CA ASN A 63 -7.02 24.85 -5.69
C ASN A 63 -5.95 23.85 -6.20
N GLY A 64 -6.33 22.57 -6.38
CA GLY A 64 -5.47 21.48 -6.83
C GLY A 64 -4.38 21.04 -5.84
N LYS A 65 -4.24 21.69 -4.70
CA LYS A 65 -3.14 21.45 -3.74
C LYS A 65 -3.59 21.32 -2.29
N ASN A 66 -4.53 22.15 -1.86
CA ASN A 66 -4.94 22.18 -0.46
C ASN A 66 -6.02 21.12 -0.18
N ALA A 67 -5.99 20.57 1.03
CA ALA A 67 -7.01 19.66 1.48
C ALA A 67 -8.37 20.36 1.63
N ASN A 68 -9.45 19.58 1.49
CA ASN A 68 -10.81 20.07 1.75
C ASN A 68 -11.16 20.10 3.26
N ASN A 69 -10.21 19.78 4.14
CA ASN A 69 -10.27 19.93 5.62
C ASN A 69 -11.61 19.50 6.25
N GLY A 70 -11.96 18.22 6.06
CA GLY A 70 -13.18 17.65 6.67
C GLY A 70 -14.46 17.88 5.87
N HIS A 71 -14.43 18.64 4.77
CA HIS A 71 -15.61 18.84 3.91
C HIS A 71 -15.88 17.66 2.95
N CYS A 72 -15.00 16.63 2.94
CA CYS A 72 -15.26 15.43 2.15
C CYS A 72 -16.37 14.59 2.78
N PRO A 73 -17.43 14.23 2.04
CA PRO A 73 -18.50 13.36 2.55
C PRO A 73 -17.98 12.00 3.03
N ILE A 74 -16.91 11.50 2.41
CA ILE A 74 -16.12 10.36 2.88
C ILE A 74 -14.74 10.89 3.30
N PRO A 75 -14.29 10.67 4.52
CA PRO A 75 -13.01 11.21 5.00
C PRO A 75 -11.82 10.87 4.09
N ASN A 76 -11.03 11.88 3.72
CA ASN A 76 -9.89 11.79 2.82
C ASN A 76 -10.22 11.35 1.37
N HIS A 77 -11.51 11.33 0.98
CA HIS A 77 -11.90 10.96 -0.39
C HIS A 77 -11.77 12.17 -1.34
N GLU A 78 -10.55 12.65 -1.46
CA GLU A 78 -10.17 13.76 -2.32
C GLU A 78 -8.90 13.42 -3.10
N TYR A 79 -8.75 14.00 -4.28
CA TYR A 79 -7.60 13.72 -5.16
C TYR A 79 -6.91 14.99 -5.62
N MET A 80 -5.59 14.87 -5.89
CA MET A 80 -4.84 15.95 -6.51
C MET A 80 -5.34 16.19 -7.92
N ASP A 81 -5.91 17.36 -8.14
CA ASP A 81 -6.26 17.88 -9.45
C ASP A 81 -5.10 18.70 -10.02
N GLY A 82 -4.88 18.63 -11.32
CA GLY A 82 -3.82 19.36 -12.00
C GLY A 82 -3.17 18.55 -13.11
N GLY A 83 -2.31 19.23 -13.87
CA GLY A 83 -1.69 18.70 -15.07
C GLY A 83 -0.86 17.43 -14.86
N TYR A 84 -0.55 16.78 -15.97
CA TYR A 84 0.26 15.57 -16.03
C TYR A 84 1.58 15.88 -16.72
N SER A 85 2.70 15.52 -16.08
CA SER A 85 4.03 15.73 -16.66
C SER A 85 4.33 14.72 -17.77
N SER A 86 5.29 15.03 -18.64
CA SER A 86 5.78 14.11 -19.68
C SER A 86 6.23 12.76 -19.08
N ILE A 87 6.92 12.79 -17.92
CA ILE A 87 7.32 11.58 -17.19
C ILE A 87 6.08 10.76 -16.73
N PHE A 88 5.02 11.43 -16.29
CA PHE A 88 3.78 10.73 -15.95
C PHE A 88 3.16 10.07 -17.19
N MET A 89 3.12 10.78 -18.30
CA MET A 89 2.57 10.33 -19.58
C MET A 89 3.48 9.35 -20.34
N SER A 90 4.65 9.01 -19.83
CA SER A 90 5.58 8.08 -20.48
C SER A 90 5.11 6.62 -20.48
N ARG A 91 4.18 6.26 -19.60
CA ARG A 91 3.66 4.89 -19.45
C ARG A 91 2.19 4.90 -19.08
N ASN A 92 1.50 3.77 -19.30
CA ASN A 92 0.13 3.61 -18.82
C ASN A 92 0.08 3.71 -17.29
N ARG A 93 -0.90 4.43 -16.77
CA ARG A 93 -1.12 4.69 -15.34
C ARG A 93 -2.45 4.14 -14.82
N VAL A 94 -3.20 3.47 -15.68
CA VAL A 94 -4.50 2.88 -15.37
C VAL A 94 -4.36 1.37 -15.23
N ARG A 95 -4.85 0.81 -14.13
CA ARG A 95 -5.13 -0.62 -13.96
C ARG A 95 -6.63 -0.84 -14.12
N SER A 96 -7.02 -1.98 -14.70
CA SER A 96 -8.43 -2.36 -14.79
C SER A 96 -8.97 -2.77 -13.41
N TRP A 97 -10.27 -2.84 -13.28
CA TRP A 97 -10.95 -3.20 -12.04
C TRP A 97 -10.62 -4.61 -11.52
N ASP A 98 -10.25 -5.51 -12.40
CA ASP A 98 -9.85 -6.90 -12.15
C ASP A 98 -8.36 -7.07 -11.85
N GLU A 99 -7.56 -6.00 -12.00
CA GLU A 99 -6.12 -6.00 -11.70
C GLU A 99 -5.84 -5.46 -10.28
N THR A 100 -4.63 -5.76 -9.76
CA THR A 100 -4.07 -5.06 -8.58
C THR A 100 -3.51 -3.70 -8.97
N SER A 101 -3.52 -2.74 -8.04
CA SER A 101 -2.97 -1.40 -8.26
C SER A 101 -1.47 -1.42 -8.55
N PHE A 102 -1.01 -0.40 -9.28
CA PHE A 102 0.40 -0.02 -9.26
C PHE A 102 0.85 0.37 -7.86
N THR A 103 2.17 0.35 -7.62
CA THR A 103 2.75 0.88 -6.39
C THR A 103 2.32 2.33 -6.17
N ILE A 104 1.68 2.62 -5.03
CA ILE A 104 1.38 3.97 -4.57
C ILE A 104 2.69 4.60 -4.09
N GLN A 105 3.08 5.69 -4.72
CA GLN A 105 4.29 6.45 -4.40
C GLN A 105 3.98 7.57 -3.40
N ALA A 106 5.03 8.05 -2.72
CA ALA A 106 4.94 9.13 -1.73
C ALA A 106 4.79 10.54 -2.37
N GLY A 107 4.14 10.62 -3.51
CA GLY A 107 3.96 11.89 -4.23
C GLY A 107 2.65 11.92 -4.99
N ALA A 108 1.82 12.92 -4.72
CA ALA A 108 0.52 13.11 -5.33
C ALA A 108 0.58 13.14 -6.88
N ARG A 109 1.60 13.77 -7.44
CA ARG A 109 1.79 13.86 -8.91
C ARG A 109 1.93 12.52 -9.60
N HIS A 110 2.38 11.48 -8.87
CA HIS A 110 2.64 10.14 -9.39
C HIS A 110 1.58 9.11 -8.97
N ALA A 111 0.51 9.54 -8.29
CA ALA A 111 -0.58 8.66 -7.93
C ALA A 111 -1.15 7.97 -9.20
N PRO A 112 -1.46 6.68 -9.14
CA PRO A 112 -2.11 5.98 -10.25
C PRO A 112 -3.44 6.63 -10.63
N LEU A 113 -3.88 6.39 -11.86
CA LEU A 113 -5.19 6.82 -12.33
C LEU A 113 -6.27 5.82 -11.91
N HIS A 114 -7.47 6.34 -11.69
CA HIS A 114 -8.63 5.55 -11.28
C HIS A 114 -9.06 4.56 -12.38
N PRO A 115 -9.46 3.33 -12.04
CA PRO A 115 -9.82 2.28 -12.99
C PRO A 115 -11.11 2.55 -13.79
N GLN A 116 -11.86 3.63 -13.49
CA GLN A 116 -12.98 4.07 -14.35
C GLN A 116 -12.52 4.50 -15.75
N ALA A 117 -11.27 4.96 -15.87
CA ALA A 117 -10.71 5.36 -17.15
C ALA A 117 -10.21 4.14 -17.94
N PRO A 118 -10.28 4.15 -19.27
CA PRO A 118 -9.63 3.14 -20.08
C PRO A 118 -8.10 3.24 -19.97
N LYS A 119 -7.37 2.15 -20.29
CA LYS A 119 -5.91 2.18 -20.40
C LYS A 119 -5.48 3.27 -21.40
N MET A 120 -4.41 3.99 -21.08
CA MET A 120 -3.89 5.06 -21.93
C MET A 120 -3.42 4.53 -23.28
N LYS A 121 -3.69 5.27 -24.35
CA LYS A 121 -3.30 4.93 -25.72
C LYS A 121 -1.78 5.00 -25.89
N PHE A 122 -1.20 3.95 -26.45
CA PHE A 122 0.22 3.94 -26.87
C PHE A 122 0.39 4.80 -28.13
N ILE A 123 1.33 5.73 -28.12
CA ILE A 123 1.71 6.54 -29.28
C ILE A 123 3.09 6.08 -29.77
N GLU A 124 4.08 6.17 -28.89
CA GLU A 124 5.46 5.77 -29.16
C GLU A 124 6.19 5.42 -27.84
N GLN A 125 7.44 5.01 -27.91
CA GLN A 125 8.24 4.75 -26.74
C GLN A 125 8.26 5.96 -25.81
N ASN A 126 7.95 5.75 -24.52
CA ASN A 126 7.84 6.78 -23.49
C ASN A 126 6.77 7.86 -23.75
N LYS A 127 5.76 7.58 -24.59
CA LYS A 127 4.64 8.50 -24.81
C LYS A 127 3.31 7.76 -24.83
N ARG A 128 2.41 8.23 -24.02
CA ARG A 128 1.01 7.80 -23.93
C ARG A 128 0.11 9.02 -23.99
N GLU A 129 -1.11 8.82 -24.43
CA GLU A 129 -2.16 9.83 -24.43
C GLU A 129 -3.44 9.28 -23.81
N PHE A 130 -4.28 10.15 -23.34
CA PHE A 130 -5.63 9.78 -22.93
C PHE A 130 -6.45 9.40 -24.16
N VAL A 131 -7.40 8.51 -23.97
CA VAL A 131 -8.31 8.12 -25.07
C VAL A 131 -9.23 9.31 -25.36
N GLN A 132 -9.24 9.73 -26.62
CA GLN A 132 -10.04 10.85 -27.10
C GLN A 132 -11.54 10.68 -26.74
N GLY A 133 -12.14 11.73 -26.19
CA GLY A 133 -13.52 11.74 -25.73
C GLY A 133 -13.75 11.07 -24.36
N LYS A 134 -12.68 10.53 -23.71
CA LYS A 134 -12.72 9.91 -22.39
C LYS A 134 -11.83 10.63 -21.35
N GLU A 135 -11.37 11.85 -21.69
CA GLU A 135 -10.42 12.60 -20.87
C GLU A 135 -10.98 12.89 -19.48
N HIS A 136 -12.26 13.13 -19.35
CA HIS A 136 -12.99 13.38 -18.10
C HIS A 136 -12.96 12.20 -17.11
N LEU A 137 -12.65 10.97 -17.58
CA LEU A 137 -12.56 9.79 -16.73
C LEU A 137 -11.19 9.66 -16.04
N TYR A 138 -10.16 10.37 -16.56
CA TYR A 138 -8.80 10.25 -16.05
C TYR A 138 -8.58 11.16 -14.84
N ARG A 139 -8.87 10.66 -13.65
CA ARG A 139 -8.47 11.28 -12.38
C ARG A 139 -7.47 10.43 -11.64
N ARG A 140 -6.66 11.02 -10.80
CA ARG A 140 -5.82 10.29 -9.86
C ARG A 140 -6.69 9.58 -8.83
N LEU A 141 -6.18 8.45 -8.31
CA LEU A 141 -6.78 7.85 -7.12
C LEU A 141 -6.80 8.87 -5.99
N SER A 142 -7.87 8.92 -5.23
CA SER A 142 -7.98 9.76 -4.03
C SER A 142 -7.07 9.26 -2.91
N VAL A 143 -6.87 10.09 -1.89
CA VAL A 143 -6.13 9.69 -0.68
C VAL A 143 -6.81 8.50 -0.02
N ARG A 144 -8.15 8.48 0.11
CA ARG A 144 -8.92 7.35 0.67
C ARG A 144 -8.78 6.08 -0.17
N GLU A 145 -8.86 6.18 -1.49
CA GLU A 145 -8.65 5.03 -2.37
C GLU A 145 -7.24 4.46 -2.22
N CYS A 146 -6.22 5.33 -2.16
CA CYS A 146 -4.85 4.91 -1.88
C CYS A 146 -4.71 4.24 -0.50
N ALA A 147 -5.39 4.73 0.53
CA ALA A 147 -5.39 4.16 1.86
C ALA A 147 -6.00 2.75 1.87
N ARG A 148 -7.19 2.57 1.26
CA ARG A 148 -7.83 1.26 1.13
C ARG A 148 -7.00 0.26 0.33
N ILE A 149 -6.35 0.69 -0.75
CA ILE A 149 -5.42 -0.14 -1.53
C ILE A 149 -4.23 -0.59 -0.66
N GLN A 150 -3.77 0.23 0.28
CA GLN A 150 -2.78 -0.16 1.29
C GLN A 150 -3.39 -0.82 2.53
N THR A 151 -4.67 -1.17 2.45
CA THR A 151 -5.42 -1.91 3.49
C THR A 151 -5.56 -1.18 4.82
N PHE A 152 -5.50 0.17 4.83
CA PHE A 152 -5.92 0.95 5.98
C PHE A 152 -7.44 0.87 6.15
N PRO A 153 -7.95 0.75 7.38
CA PRO A 153 -9.39 0.75 7.65
C PRO A 153 -9.99 2.15 7.43
N ASP A 154 -11.31 2.22 7.25
CA ASP A 154 -11.97 3.47 6.88
C ASP A 154 -12.09 4.47 8.02
N ASP A 155 -12.06 4.00 9.26
CA ASP A 155 -12.03 4.82 10.47
C ASP A 155 -10.65 5.44 10.73
N PHE A 156 -9.60 4.98 10.03
CA PHE A 156 -8.30 5.62 10.09
C PHE A 156 -8.29 6.89 9.24
N ILE A 157 -8.30 8.05 9.91
CA ILE A 157 -8.33 9.36 9.27
C ILE A 157 -6.92 9.94 9.19
N PHE A 158 -6.52 10.38 7.99
CA PHE A 158 -5.27 11.08 7.76
C PHE A 158 -5.49 12.58 7.91
N HIS A 159 -4.72 13.22 8.78
CA HIS A 159 -4.78 14.67 9.00
C HIS A 159 -3.66 15.35 8.20
N TYR A 160 -4.04 16.24 7.29
CA TYR A 160 -3.12 17.00 6.44
C TYR A 160 -3.80 18.26 5.91
N ASP A 161 -3.02 19.32 5.69
CA ASP A 161 -3.50 20.58 5.10
C ASP A 161 -3.24 20.64 3.59
N ASN A 162 -2.23 19.89 3.12
CA ASN A 162 -1.84 19.80 1.73
C ASN A 162 -2.02 18.38 1.21
N ILE A 163 -2.70 18.24 0.06
CA ILE A 163 -3.01 16.92 -0.52
C ILE A 163 -1.77 16.05 -0.75
N SER A 164 -0.62 16.67 -1.06
CA SER A 164 0.62 15.92 -1.25
C SER A 164 1.11 15.24 0.03
N ALA A 165 0.83 15.82 1.20
CA ALA A 165 1.15 15.20 2.49
C ALA A 165 0.31 13.94 2.74
N GLY A 166 -0.98 13.95 2.38
CA GLY A 166 -1.84 12.77 2.44
C GLY A 166 -1.27 11.60 1.62
N TYR A 167 -0.91 11.85 0.36
CA TYR A 167 -0.27 10.82 -0.47
C TYR A 167 1.09 10.38 0.08
N LYS A 168 1.88 11.30 0.66
CA LYS A 168 3.19 11.00 1.23
C LYS A 168 3.08 10.06 2.43
N MET A 169 2.11 10.29 3.31
CA MET A 169 1.85 9.40 4.46
C MET A 169 1.58 7.98 3.99
N ILE A 170 0.64 7.81 3.05
CA ILE A 170 0.25 6.50 2.55
C ILE A 170 1.37 5.86 1.73
N GLY A 171 2.01 6.61 0.84
CA GLY A 171 3.06 6.08 -0.03
C GLY A 171 4.31 5.61 0.72
N ASN A 172 4.60 6.18 1.91
CA ASN A 172 5.70 5.76 2.78
C ASN A 172 5.31 4.64 3.74
N ALA A 173 4.03 4.39 3.94
CA ALA A 173 3.57 3.36 4.87
C ALA A 173 3.87 1.94 4.34
N VAL A 174 4.00 1.02 5.28
CA VAL A 174 3.89 -0.42 5.02
C VAL A 174 2.40 -0.75 4.93
N PRO A 175 1.92 -1.48 3.90
CA PRO A 175 0.53 -1.91 3.84
C PRO A 175 0.13 -2.70 5.09
N VAL A 176 -1.03 -2.37 5.68
CA VAL A 176 -1.42 -2.87 7.02
C VAL A 176 -1.47 -4.40 7.07
N ARG A 177 -2.05 -5.05 6.06
CA ARG A 177 -2.09 -6.53 6.01
C ARG A 177 -0.70 -7.16 5.90
N LEU A 178 0.20 -6.59 5.08
CA LEU A 178 1.57 -7.09 5.00
C LEU A 178 2.29 -6.94 6.34
N ALA A 179 2.14 -5.79 7.02
CA ALA A 179 2.67 -5.56 8.36
C ALA A 179 2.13 -6.58 9.38
N TYR A 180 0.83 -6.89 9.31
CA TYR A 180 0.20 -7.90 10.17
C TYR A 180 0.85 -9.28 10.02
N TYR A 181 1.04 -9.79 8.79
CA TYR A 181 1.66 -11.09 8.57
C TYR A 181 3.11 -11.14 9.04
N LEU A 182 3.87 -10.06 8.81
CA LEU A 182 5.24 -9.96 9.33
C LEU A 182 5.27 -9.95 10.86
N ALA A 183 4.44 -9.13 11.49
CA ALA A 183 4.36 -9.02 12.94
C ALA A 183 3.92 -10.36 13.58
N LYS A 184 3.02 -11.09 12.93
CA LYS A 184 2.58 -12.41 13.39
C LYS A 184 3.76 -13.38 13.42
N GLU A 185 4.53 -13.50 12.35
CA GLU A 185 5.69 -14.40 12.31
C GLU A 185 6.78 -14.01 13.32
N ILE A 186 7.01 -12.71 13.51
CA ILE A 186 7.93 -12.21 14.54
C ILE A 186 7.44 -12.63 15.93
N LYS A 187 6.16 -12.42 16.23
CA LYS A 187 5.56 -12.80 17.51
C LYS A 187 5.65 -14.30 17.75
N ASP A 188 5.28 -15.10 16.73
CA ASP A 188 5.27 -16.56 16.84
C ASP A 188 6.70 -17.11 17.07
N SER A 189 7.70 -16.55 16.37
CA SER A 189 9.12 -16.89 16.58
C SER A 189 9.61 -16.54 17.98
N LEU A 190 9.22 -15.39 18.51
CA LEU A 190 9.56 -14.97 19.88
C LEU A 190 8.90 -15.88 20.94
N SER A 191 7.61 -16.21 20.76
CA SER A 191 6.88 -17.07 21.70
C SER A 191 7.45 -18.48 21.78
N GLY A 192 7.86 -19.04 20.64
CA GLY A 192 8.54 -20.33 20.58
C GLY A 192 9.86 -20.35 21.35
N SER A 193 10.65 -19.26 21.24
CA SER A 193 11.93 -19.13 21.96
C SER A 193 11.75 -19.07 23.49
N PHE A 194 10.76 -18.34 23.97
CA PHE A 194 10.48 -18.26 25.41
C PHE A 194 10.03 -19.61 26.00
N LEU A 195 9.22 -20.37 25.27
CA LEU A 195 8.81 -21.71 25.71
C LEU A 195 9.99 -22.69 25.81
N PHE A 196 10.96 -22.61 24.90
CA PHE A 196 12.17 -23.43 24.95
C PHE A 196 13.08 -23.07 26.12
N GLN A 197 13.26 -21.77 26.42
CA GLN A 197 14.05 -21.30 27.56
C GLN A 197 13.45 -21.74 28.91
N ASP A 198 12.11 -21.71 29.04
CA ASP A 198 11.43 -22.20 30.25
C ASP A 198 11.55 -23.73 30.42
N ILE A 199 11.64 -24.49 29.33
CA ILE A 199 11.85 -25.96 29.39
C ILE A 199 13.29 -26.25 29.76
N GLU A 200 14.29 -25.59 29.19
CA GLU A 200 15.71 -25.75 29.53
C GLU A 200 15.99 -25.37 30.99
N SER A 201 15.44 -24.25 31.49
CA SER A 201 15.60 -23.86 32.90
C SER A 201 14.98 -24.86 33.86
N LYS A 202 13.79 -25.39 33.57
CA LYS A 202 13.14 -26.43 34.38
C LYS A 202 13.82 -27.81 34.33
N GLN A 203 14.56 -28.13 33.25
CA GLN A 203 15.37 -29.34 33.17
C GLN A 203 16.67 -29.22 33.96
N LEU A 204 17.31 -28.04 33.96
CA LEU A 204 18.49 -27.75 34.76
C LEU A 204 18.20 -27.80 36.29
N GLU A 205 17.02 -27.28 36.71
CA GLU A 205 16.59 -27.37 38.12
C GLU A 205 16.27 -28.80 38.62
N LYS A 206 16.02 -29.73 37.71
CA LYS A 206 15.76 -31.16 38.07
C LYS A 206 17.00 -32.02 38.06
N THR A 207 18.16 -31.48 37.68
CA THR A 207 19.43 -32.23 37.55
C THR A 207 20.45 -31.83 38.65
N VAL A 208 20.04 -30.93 39.57
CA VAL A 208 20.76 -30.56 40.79
C VAL A 208 20.04 -31.20 42.02
#